data_e430b23968d44e74ea0ffcbf31b469f3
#
_entry.id   e430b23968d44e74ea0ffcbf31b469f3
#
_cell.length_a   1.000
_cell.length_b   1.000
_cell.length_c   1.000
_cell.angle_alpha   90.00
_cell.angle_beta   90.00
_cell.angle_gamma   90.00
#
_symmetry.space_group_name_H-M   'P 1'
#
loop_
_entity.id
_entity.type
_entity.pdbx_description
1 polymer ?
#
loop_
_entity_poly.entity_id
_entity_poly.type
_entity_poly.pdbx_seq_one_letter_code
_entity_poly.pdbx_strand_id
1 'polypeptide(L)'
;QLMKALVGGFQPSEFTGPIKKEFLGPLMPDTEYVVLAFGIEGNMPTTDLYQVRFTSETAVMGTTQITDIKLVKLFDAEEIIAIDPSYRRKLGDCECVAIVEATTNEPCDKLYFWWYEEWMKSGYTEEAFLEDLLMYPYANNPEVMDMYYSMDDGDLFFFGGIAEDKDGNLGDIYYGDSFSLSKEMVSPAEEFFQYVETGDQVEPTTSSLRVVGIRR
;
A
#
# COMPACT_ATOMS: atom_id res chain seq x y z
N GLN A 1 -27.90 5.46 -20.06
CA GLN A 1 -27.60 4.22 -19.32
C GLN A 1 -26.27 4.34 -18.51
N LEU A 2 -25.19 4.88 -19.10
CA LEU A 2 -23.88 5.05 -18.44
C LEU A 2 -23.97 5.87 -17.14
N MET A 3 -24.64 7.04 -17.18
CA MET A 3 -24.80 7.89 -16.01
C MET A 3 -25.54 7.21 -14.85
N LYS A 4 -26.55 6.37 -15.16
CA LYS A 4 -27.25 5.59 -14.13
C LYS A 4 -26.38 4.50 -13.53
N ALA A 5 -25.50 3.90 -14.31
CA ALA A 5 -24.53 2.92 -13.83
C ALA A 5 -23.46 3.58 -12.94
N LEU A 6 -22.99 4.78 -13.30
CA LEU A 6 -22.04 5.55 -12.49
C LEU A 6 -22.62 5.96 -11.13
N VAL A 7 -23.89 6.39 -11.09
CA VAL A 7 -24.58 6.74 -9.82
C VAL A 7 -24.88 5.51 -8.97
N GLY A 8 -25.14 4.35 -9.58
CA GLY A 8 -25.53 3.12 -8.86
C GLY A 8 -24.40 2.15 -8.53
N GLY A 9 -23.25 2.25 -9.19
CA GLY A 9 -22.17 1.27 -9.09
C GLY A 9 -20.83 1.83 -8.60
N PHE A 10 -20.64 3.14 -8.66
CA PHE A 10 -19.46 3.82 -8.13
C PHE A 10 -19.90 4.79 -7.03
N GLN A 11 -19.02 5.06 -6.07
CA GLN A 11 -19.21 6.18 -5.15
C GLN A 11 -18.49 7.41 -5.75
N PRO A 12 -19.18 8.21 -6.60
CA PRO A 12 -18.58 9.40 -7.16
C PRO A 12 -18.30 10.39 -6.04
N SER A 13 -17.21 11.16 -6.16
CA SER A 13 -16.99 12.29 -5.28
C SER A 13 -18.03 13.38 -5.60
N GLU A 14 -18.86 13.73 -4.63
CA GLU A 14 -19.86 14.79 -4.76
C GLU A 14 -19.31 16.14 -4.28
N PHE A 15 -19.57 17.18 -5.04
CA PHE A 15 -19.10 18.53 -4.74
C PHE A 15 -20.20 19.55 -5.01
N THR A 16 -20.21 20.62 -4.22
CA THR A 16 -21.11 21.76 -4.41
C THR A 16 -20.31 23.02 -4.70
N GLY A 17 -20.58 23.66 -5.83
CA GLY A 17 -19.93 24.90 -6.25
C GLY A 17 -18.68 24.68 -7.11
N PRO A 18 -17.90 25.74 -7.41
CA PRO A 18 -16.71 25.65 -8.21
C PRO A 18 -15.65 24.77 -7.53
N ILE A 19 -15.10 23.83 -8.28
CA ILE A 19 -14.12 22.87 -7.74
C ILE A 19 -12.79 23.09 -8.44
N LYS A 20 -11.74 23.21 -7.63
CA LYS A 20 -10.37 22.90 -8.03
C LYS A 20 -9.91 21.77 -7.12
N LYS A 21 -9.84 20.56 -7.63
CA LYS A 21 -9.36 19.40 -6.88
C LYS A 21 -8.24 18.71 -7.65
N GLU A 22 -7.18 18.47 -6.97
CA GLU A 22 -6.13 17.56 -7.44
C GLU A 22 -6.62 16.13 -7.13
N PHE A 23 -6.60 15.27 -8.13
CA PHE A 23 -6.81 13.85 -7.93
C PHE A 23 -5.49 13.28 -7.43
N LEU A 24 -5.47 12.91 -6.15
CA LEU A 24 -4.32 12.30 -5.52
C LEU A 24 -4.39 10.78 -5.73
N GLY A 25 -3.74 10.33 -6.75
CA GLY A 25 -3.53 8.90 -7.03
C GLY A 25 -2.48 8.79 -8.12
N PRO A 26 -1.60 7.80 -8.04
CA PRO A 26 -0.65 7.58 -9.11
C PRO A 26 -1.40 7.24 -10.40
N LEU A 27 -1.03 7.88 -11.48
CA LEU A 27 -1.50 7.56 -12.81
C LEU A 27 -0.48 6.62 -13.46
N MET A 28 -0.97 5.57 -14.09
CA MET A 28 -0.10 4.72 -14.92
C MET A 28 0.46 5.54 -16.06
N PRO A 29 1.76 5.43 -16.35
CA PRO A 29 2.39 6.14 -17.47
C PRO A 29 1.78 5.75 -18.82
N ASP A 30 1.87 6.64 -19.80
CA ASP A 30 1.42 6.42 -21.18
C ASP A 30 -0.02 5.91 -21.32
N THR A 31 -0.86 6.15 -20.32
CA THR A 31 -2.21 5.60 -20.22
C THR A 31 -3.26 6.66 -20.53
N GLU A 32 -4.24 6.30 -21.39
CA GLU A 32 -5.39 7.17 -21.67
C GLU A 32 -6.40 7.13 -20.52
N TYR A 33 -6.66 8.27 -19.93
CA TYR A 33 -7.64 8.49 -18.89
C TYR A 33 -8.83 9.30 -19.38
N VAL A 34 -9.98 9.04 -18.78
CA VAL A 34 -11.21 9.79 -19.02
C VAL A 34 -11.75 10.31 -17.69
N VAL A 35 -11.82 11.63 -17.56
CA VAL A 35 -12.53 12.27 -16.46
C VAL A 35 -13.97 12.48 -16.88
N LEU A 36 -14.90 12.01 -16.08
CA LEU A 36 -16.34 12.14 -16.28
C LEU A 36 -16.93 13.01 -15.18
N ALA A 37 -17.77 13.98 -15.57
CA ALA A 37 -18.48 14.85 -14.63
C ALA A 37 -19.92 15.11 -15.12
N PHE A 38 -20.86 15.18 -14.19
CA PHE A 38 -22.26 15.55 -14.44
C PHE A 38 -22.91 16.04 -13.15
N GLY A 39 -23.93 16.87 -13.29
CA GLY A 39 -24.74 17.32 -12.16
C GLY A 39 -25.72 16.24 -11.70
N ILE A 40 -25.95 16.15 -10.41
CA ILE A 40 -26.94 15.26 -9.79
C ILE A 40 -27.86 16.01 -8.84
N GLU A 41 -29.09 15.56 -8.71
CA GLU A 41 -30.03 15.91 -7.64
C GLU A 41 -30.64 14.63 -7.10
N GLY A 42 -30.35 14.32 -5.86
CA GLY A 42 -30.57 12.97 -5.32
C GLY A 42 -29.83 11.93 -6.17
N ASN A 43 -30.54 10.95 -6.69
CA ASN A 43 -29.96 9.90 -7.56
C ASN A 43 -30.23 10.12 -9.07
N MET A 44 -30.60 11.33 -9.48
CA MET A 44 -30.96 11.64 -10.84
C MET A 44 -29.97 12.61 -11.47
N PRO A 45 -29.39 12.28 -12.67
CA PRO A 45 -28.58 13.20 -13.41
C PRO A 45 -29.39 14.43 -13.84
N THR A 46 -28.84 15.64 -13.64
CA THR A 46 -29.47 16.92 -13.98
C THR A 46 -28.79 17.65 -15.13
N THR A 47 -27.62 17.19 -15.55
CA THR A 47 -26.89 17.74 -16.70
C THR A 47 -26.47 16.63 -17.67
N ASP A 48 -26.05 17.03 -18.87
CA ASP A 48 -25.34 16.13 -19.77
C ASP A 48 -24.00 15.70 -19.17
N LEU A 49 -23.49 14.56 -19.65
CA LEU A 49 -22.20 14.03 -19.26
C LEU A 49 -21.09 14.86 -19.91
N TYR A 50 -20.31 15.52 -19.07
CA TYR A 50 -19.07 16.17 -19.48
C TYR A 50 -17.93 15.16 -19.41
N GLN A 51 -17.07 15.10 -20.43
CA GLN A 51 -15.92 14.23 -20.45
C GLN A 51 -14.67 14.92 -20.97
N VAL A 52 -13.55 14.66 -20.32
CA VAL A 52 -12.21 15.06 -20.77
C VAL A 52 -11.35 13.81 -20.89
N ARG A 53 -10.63 13.71 -21.99
CA ARG A 53 -9.62 12.66 -22.21
C ARG A 53 -8.24 13.28 -22.17
N PHE A 54 -7.31 12.58 -21.56
CA PHE A 54 -5.90 12.93 -21.59
C PHE A 54 -5.07 11.65 -21.50
N THR A 55 -3.84 11.71 -21.96
CA THR A 55 -2.86 10.64 -21.75
C THR A 55 -1.89 11.12 -20.69
N SER A 56 -1.60 10.26 -19.74
CA SER A 56 -0.56 10.53 -18.74
C SER A 56 0.82 10.62 -19.41
N GLU A 57 1.73 11.30 -18.75
CA GLU A 57 3.11 11.46 -19.26
C GLU A 57 3.81 10.09 -19.35
N THR A 58 4.78 9.99 -20.27
CA THR A 58 5.66 8.83 -20.38
C THR A 58 6.48 8.69 -19.10
N ALA A 59 6.58 7.46 -18.59
CA ALA A 59 7.41 7.20 -17.42
C ALA A 59 8.87 7.55 -17.73
N VAL A 60 9.45 8.37 -16.89
CA VAL A 60 10.89 8.47 -16.76
C VAL A 60 11.30 7.45 -15.70
N MET A 61 12.16 6.51 -16.04
CA MET A 61 12.64 5.54 -15.05
C MET A 61 13.43 6.26 -13.96
N GLY A 62 12.98 6.08 -12.74
CA GLY A 62 13.68 6.56 -11.55
C GLY A 62 14.97 5.77 -11.31
N THR A 63 15.95 6.42 -10.70
CA THR A 63 17.20 5.78 -10.32
C THR A 63 17.14 5.11 -8.95
N THR A 64 16.14 5.47 -8.17
CA THR A 64 15.92 4.91 -6.84
C THR A 64 15.32 3.52 -6.94
N GLN A 65 16.04 2.53 -6.40
CA GLN A 65 15.70 1.12 -6.48
C GLN A 65 15.58 0.53 -5.08
N ILE A 66 14.59 -0.35 -4.87
CA ILE A 66 14.56 -1.20 -3.68
C ILE A 66 15.63 -2.27 -3.85
N THR A 67 16.50 -2.40 -2.86
CA THR A 67 17.57 -3.40 -2.85
C THR A 67 17.27 -4.60 -1.97
N ASP A 68 16.41 -4.41 -0.97
CA ASP A 68 15.96 -5.49 -0.08
C ASP A 68 14.66 -5.11 0.64
N ILE A 69 13.79 -6.10 0.84
CA ILE A 69 12.65 -6.04 1.75
C ILE A 69 12.62 -7.34 2.54
N LYS A 70 12.66 -7.25 3.85
CA LYS A 70 12.71 -8.43 4.71
C LYS A 70 11.77 -8.32 5.91
N LEU A 71 11.23 -9.46 6.31
CA LEU A 71 10.58 -9.66 7.59
C LEU A 71 11.63 -9.68 8.70
N VAL A 72 11.58 -8.70 9.60
CA VAL A 72 12.54 -8.58 10.72
C VAL A 72 12.04 -9.32 11.95
N LYS A 73 10.74 -9.17 12.27
CA LYS A 73 10.08 -9.77 13.42
C LYS A 73 8.63 -10.09 13.08
N LEU A 74 8.12 -11.11 13.75
CA LEU A 74 6.71 -11.48 13.74
C LEU A 74 6.24 -11.57 15.20
N PHE A 75 5.03 -11.09 15.49
CA PHE A 75 4.43 -11.13 16.82
C PHE A 75 3.01 -11.65 16.74
N ASP A 76 2.57 -12.36 17.76
CA ASP A 76 1.17 -12.73 17.92
C ASP A 76 0.35 -11.51 18.36
N ALA A 77 -0.74 -11.23 17.65
CA ALA A 77 -1.56 -10.05 17.92
C ALA A 77 -2.33 -10.16 19.25
N GLU A 78 -2.81 -11.35 19.60
CA GLU A 78 -3.51 -11.55 20.87
C GLU A 78 -2.57 -11.44 22.08
N GLU A 79 -1.30 -11.84 21.95
CA GLU A 79 -0.31 -11.63 22.99
C GLU A 79 0.00 -10.14 23.22
N ILE A 80 0.10 -9.35 22.14
CA ILE A 80 0.22 -7.88 22.24
C ILE A 80 -0.99 -7.29 22.95
N ILE A 81 -2.20 -7.69 22.56
CA ILE A 81 -3.45 -7.20 23.17
C ILE A 81 -3.56 -7.62 24.64
N ALA A 82 -3.03 -8.79 25.01
CA ALA A 82 -3.00 -9.24 26.39
C ALA A 82 -2.13 -8.36 27.30
N ILE A 83 -1.01 -7.83 26.75
CA ILE A 83 -0.14 -6.90 27.48
C ILE A 83 -0.77 -5.49 27.53
N ASP A 84 -1.25 -4.98 26.39
CA ASP A 84 -1.88 -3.67 26.30
C ASP A 84 -3.22 -3.76 25.54
N PRO A 85 -4.35 -3.81 26.25
CA PRO A 85 -5.68 -3.90 25.63
C PRO A 85 -6.07 -2.72 24.74
N SER A 86 -5.36 -1.59 24.77
CA SER A 86 -5.61 -0.45 23.89
C SER A 86 -5.36 -0.78 22.43
N TYR A 87 -4.50 -1.78 22.16
CA TYR A 87 -4.21 -2.27 20.82
C TYR A 87 -5.35 -3.05 20.18
N ARG A 88 -6.33 -3.56 20.95
CA ARG A 88 -7.47 -4.30 20.38
C ARG A 88 -8.21 -3.53 19.29
N ARG A 89 -8.33 -2.22 19.42
CA ARG A 89 -8.97 -1.40 18.40
C ARG A 89 -8.12 -1.29 17.11
N LYS A 90 -6.81 -1.33 17.23
CA LYS A 90 -5.87 -1.21 16.09
C LYS A 90 -5.69 -2.56 15.40
N LEU A 91 -5.52 -3.61 16.17
CA LEU A 91 -5.21 -4.95 15.65
C LEU A 91 -6.46 -5.71 15.20
N GLY A 92 -7.63 -5.43 15.81
CA GLY A 92 -8.88 -6.06 15.42
C GLY A 92 -8.83 -7.58 15.48
N ASP A 93 -9.04 -8.21 14.34
CA ASP A 93 -9.03 -9.68 14.17
C ASP A 93 -7.71 -10.18 13.53
N CYS A 94 -6.63 -9.41 13.63
CA CYS A 94 -5.32 -9.84 13.13
C CYS A 94 -4.81 -11.04 13.91
N GLU A 95 -4.21 -11.99 13.23
CA GLU A 95 -3.47 -13.09 13.88
C GLU A 95 -2.05 -12.68 14.26
N CYS A 96 -1.41 -11.88 13.42
CA CYS A 96 -0.02 -11.47 13.66
C CYS A 96 0.26 -10.03 13.29
N VAL A 97 1.37 -9.53 13.80
CA VAL A 97 1.96 -8.22 13.49
C VAL A 97 3.39 -8.43 13.03
N ALA A 98 3.74 -7.85 11.89
CA ALA A 98 5.07 -7.96 11.33
C ALA A 98 5.84 -6.64 11.42
N ILE A 99 7.13 -6.73 11.69
CA ILE A 99 8.09 -5.66 11.47
C ILE A 99 8.83 -5.96 10.16
N VAL A 100 8.71 -5.06 9.21
CA VAL A 100 9.34 -5.18 7.89
C VAL A 100 10.34 -4.05 7.72
N GLU A 101 11.50 -4.36 7.15
CA GLU A 101 12.51 -3.38 6.80
C GLU A 101 12.75 -3.40 5.30
N ALA A 102 12.58 -2.23 4.66
CA ALA A 102 12.88 -2.03 3.25
C ALA A 102 14.12 -1.15 3.11
N THR A 103 15.01 -1.52 2.19
CA THR A 103 16.26 -0.81 1.90
C THR A 103 16.28 -0.39 0.45
N THR A 104 16.71 0.84 0.19
CA THR A 104 16.89 1.40 -1.15
C THR A 104 18.35 1.73 -1.41
N ASN A 105 18.76 1.81 -2.70
CA ASN A 105 20.12 2.19 -3.09
C ASN A 105 20.43 3.66 -2.79
N GLU A 106 19.42 4.52 -2.76
CA GLU A 106 19.51 5.94 -2.43
C GLU A 106 18.21 6.39 -1.72
N PRO A 107 18.17 7.56 -1.06
CA PRO A 107 16.95 8.05 -0.41
C PRO A 107 15.80 8.20 -1.40
N CYS A 108 14.65 7.65 -1.08
CA CYS A 108 13.42 7.75 -1.87
C CYS A 108 12.47 8.80 -1.27
N ASP A 109 11.59 9.35 -2.11
CA ASP A 109 10.49 10.21 -1.64
C ASP A 109 9.34 9.36 -1.12
N LYS A 110 8.99 8.32 -1.88
CA LYS A 110 7.96 7.35 -1.49
C LYS A 110 8.41 5.93 -1.75
N LEU A 111 7.84 5.04 -0.96
CA LEU A 111 8.05 3.62 -1.07
C LEU A 111 6.70 2.93 -1.06
N TYR A 112 6.43 2.16 -2.09
CA TYR A 112 5.25 1.35 -2.21
C TYR A 112 5.69 -0.08 -2.07
N PHE A 113 5.15 -0.84 -1.13
CA PHE A 113 5.43 -2.25 -1.04
C PHE A 113 4.32 -2.98 -0.29
N TRP A 114 4.23 -4.27 -0.61
CA TRP A 114 3.30 -5.19 0.01
C TRP A 114 3.85 -6.60 -0.06
N TRP A 115 3.28 -7.50 0.69
CA TRP A 115 3.54 -8.90 0.48
C TRP A 115 2.37 -9.55 -0.26
N TYR A 116 2.71 -10.48 -1.11
CA TYR A 116 1.84 -11.12 -2.05
C TYR A 116 1.97 -12.63 -1.92
N GLU A 117 0.92 -13.36 -2.24
CA GLU A 117 1.01 -14.80 -2.39
C GLU A 117 1.90 -15.14 -3.59
N GLU A 118 2.73 -16.18 -3.45
CA GLU A 118 3.74 -16.56 -4.44
C GLU A 118 3.18 -16.78 -5.86
N TRP A 119 1.96 -17.32 -5.96
CA TRP A 119 1.31 -17.54 -7.25
C TRP A 119 1.09 -16.25 -8.06
N MET A 120 1.04 -15.10 -7.40
CA MET A 120 0.85 -13.82 -8.06
C MET A 120 2.06 -13.41 -8.91
N LYS A 121 3.28 -13.90 -8.61
CA LYS A 121 4.46 -13.69 -9.47
C LYS A 121 4.25 -14.17 -10.91
N SER A 122 3.48 -15.23 -11.09
CA SER A 122 3.22 -15.81 -12.42
C SER A 122 1.81 -15.51 -12.95
N GLY A 123 0.89 -15.13 -12.05
CA GLY A 123 -0.52 -14.88 -12.36
C GLY A 123 -0.82 -13.45 -12.78
N TYR A 124 0.02 -12.51 -12.38
CA TYR A 124 -0.13 -11.08 -12.72
C TYR A 124 0.80 -10.71 -13.87
N THR A 125 0.34 -9.80 -14.73
CA THR A 125 1.24 -9.07 -15.61
C THR A 125 1.97 -8.00 -14.79
N GLU A 126 3.14 -7.57 -15.25
CA GLU A 126 3.90 -6.50 -14.59
C GLU A 126 3.06 -5.21 -14.45
N GLU A 127 2.27 -4.89 -15.46
CA GLU A 127 1.34 -3.75 -15.44
C GLU A 127 0.27 -3.88 -14.35
N ALA A 128 -0.40 -5.04 -14.25
CA ALA A 128 -1.40 -5.28 -13.21
C ALA A 128 -0.78 -5.30 -11.81
N PHE A 129 0.46 -5.78 -11.69
CA PHE A 129 1.19 -5.79 -10.42
C PHE A 129 1.59 -4.37 -9.99
N LEU A 130 2.02 -3.54 -10.95
CA LEU A 130 2.31 -2.14 -10.70
C LEU A 130 1.07 -1.35 -10.29
N GLU A 131 -0.06 -1.57 -10.97
CA GLU A 131 -1.35 -0.95 -10.59
C GLU A 131 -1.71 -1.28 -9.14
N ASP A 132 -1.58 -2.55 -8.76
CA ASP A 132 -1.88 -3.00 -7.39
C ASP A 132 -0.92 -2.36 -6.37
N LEU A 133 0.38 -2.36 -6.62
CA LEU A 133 1.38 -1.71 -5.75
C LEU A 133 1.06 -0.24 -5.52
N LEU A 134 0.71 0.49 -6.57
CA LEU A 134 0.46 1.93 -6.48
C LEU A 134 -0.87 2.26 -5.77
N MET A 135 -1.78 1.30 -5.64
CA MET A 135 -3.00 1.46 -4.84
C MET A 135 -2.72 1.50 -3.33
N TYR A 136 -1.56 1.00 -2.90
CA TYR A 136 -1.18 0.89 -1.49
C TYR A 136 0.10 1.69 -1.16
N PRO A 137 0.04 3.04 -1.13
CA PRO A 137 1.20 3.86 -0.78
C PRO A 137 1.51 3.73 0.72
N TYR A 138 2.47 2.88 1.07
CA TYR A 138 2.90 2.66 2.47
C TYR A 138 4.02 3.59 2.93
N ALA A 139 4.44 4.49 2.08
CA ALA A 139 5.66 5.25 2.21
C ALA A 139 5.80 6.10 3.46
N ASN A 140 4.70 6.50 4.10
CA ASN A 140 4.75 7.44 5.22
C ASN A 140 3.75 7.15 6.33
N ASN A 141 3.14 5.97 6.36
CA ASN A 141 2.22 5.61 7.42
C ASN A 141 2.57 4.24 8.00
N PRO A 142 3.46 4.18 9.01
CA PRO A 142 3.82 2.94 9.68
C PRO A 142 2.65 2.28 10.42
N GLU A 143 1.48 2.92 10.46
CA GLU A 143 0.31 2.42 11.18
C GLU A 143 -0.53 1.40 10.41
N VAL A 144 -0.23 1.13 9.13
CA VAL A 144 -1.15 0.34 8.30
C VAL A 144 -0.40 -0.65 7.41
N MET A 145 0.04 -1.75 7.98
CA MET A 145 0.20 -2.98 7.20
C MET A 145 -0.85 -3.99 7.67
N ASP A 146 -1.85 -4.19 6.84
CA ASP A 146 -2.88 -5.20 7.08
C ASP A 146 -2.43 -6.57 6.59
N MET A 147 -2.41 -7.61 7.44
CA MET A 147 -2.00 -8.96 7.07
C MET A 147 -3.02 -10.01 7.54
N TYR A 148 -3.76 -10.63 6.59
CA TYR A 148 -4.69 -11.75 6.86
C TYR A 148 -4.06 -13.04 6.43
N TYR A 149 -3.18 -13.62 7.23
CA TYR A 149 -2.70 -14.94 6.93
C TYR A 149 -2.67 -15.74 8.21
N SER A 150 -3.25 -16.91 8.12
CA SER A 150 -3.08 -17.89 9.15
C SER A 150 -1.60 -18.29 9.18
N MET A 151 -1.01 -18.21 10.35
CA MET A 151 0.29 -18.80 10.58
C MET A 151 0.13 -20.33 10.51
N ASP A 152 1.07 -21.02 9.86
CA ASP A 152 1.12 -22.47 9.68
C ASP A 152 0.25 -23.08 8.56
N ASP A 153 -0.38 -22.30 7.69
CA ASP A 153 -1.09 -22.83 6.52
C ASP A 153 -0.15 -23.33 5.41
N GLY A 154 1.13 -23.00 5.51
CA GLY A 154 2.16 -23.40 4.55
C GLY A 154 2.14 -22.61 3.26
N ASP A 155 1.37 -21.54 3.20
CA ASP A 155 1.34 -20.64 2.06
C ASP A 155 2.68 -19.91 1.90
N LEU A 156 3.07 -19.70 0.65
CA LEU A 156 4.26 -18.96 0.30
C LEU A 156 3.91 -17.54 -0.10
N PHE A 157 4.67 -16.61 0.45
CA PHE A 157 4.56 -15.16 0.21
C PHE A 157 5.87 -14.60 -0.31
N PHE A 158 5.80 -13.42 -0.91
CA PHE A 158 6.97 -12.62 -1.24
C PHE A 158 6.66 -11.13 -1.02
N PHE A 159 7.67 -10.33 -0.82
CA PHE A 159 7.53 -8.89 -0.85
C PHE A 159 7.67 -8.37 -2.28
N GLY A 160 6.68 -7.60 -2.74
CA GLY A 160 6.77 -6.80 -3.94
C GLY A 160 6.84 -5.33 -3.59
N GLY A 161 7.57 -4.53 -4.35
CA GLY A 161 7.66 -3.10 -4.06
C GLY A 161 8.24 -2.28 -5.19
N ILE A 162 8.11 -0.96 -5.08
CA ILE A 162 8.68 0.03 -6.00
C ILE A 162 8.98 1.32 -5.24
N ALA A 163 10.08 1.97 -5.58
CA ALA A 163 10.47 3.25 -4.99
C ALA A 163 10.17 4.39 -5.96
N GLU A 164 9.74 5.53 -5.41
CA GLU A 164 9.56 6.80 -6.13
C GLU A 164 10.66 7.76 -5.70
N ASP A 165 11.37 8.35 -6.67
CA ASP A 165 12.39 9.35 -6.39
C ASP A 165 11.75 10.73 -6.09
N LYS A 166 12.59 11.71 -5.71
CA LYS A 166 12.15 13.08 -5.39
C LYS A 166 11.49 13.83 -6.57
N ASP A 167 11.69 13.37 -7.80
CA ASP A 167 11.13 13.96 -9.01
C ASP A 167 9.82 13.27 -9.42
N GLY A 168 9.38 12.25 -8.65
CA GLY A 168 8.16 11.48 -8.87
C GLY A 168 8.32 10.31 -9.84
N ASN A 169 9.55 9.95 -10.21
CA ASN A 169 9.80 8.85 -11.12
C ASN A 169 9.89 7.53 -10.35
N LEU A 170 9.28 6.49 -10.90
CA LEU A 170 9.29 5.16 -10.33
C LEU A 170 10.51 4.38 -10.79
N GLY A 171 11.13 3.65 -9.88
CA GLY A 171 12.18 2.69 -10.17
C GLY A 171 11.66 1.38 -10.78
N ASP A 172 12.49 0.34 -10.76
CA ASP A 172 12.07 -1.01 -11.16
C ASP A 172 11.23 -1.67 -10.07
N ILE A 173 10.33 -2.57 -10.46
CA ILE A 173 9.58 -3.38 -9.50
C ILE A 173 10.52 -4.38 -8.85
N TYR A 174 10.55 -4.36 -7.52
CA TYR A 174 11.27 -5.34 -6.72
C TYR A 174 10.39 -6.56 -6.46
N TYR A 175 10.96 -7.74 -6.66
CA TYR A 175 10.38 -9.03 -6.30
C TYR A 175 11.30 -9.74 -5.32
N GLY A 176 10.90 -9.81 -4.07
CA GLY A 176 11.67 -10.47 -3.01
C GLY A 176 11.67 -11.99 -3.12
N ASP A 177 12.49 -12.63 -2.30
CA ASP A 177 12.48 -14.06 -2.11
C ASP A 177 11.18 -14.51 -1.44
N SER A 178 10.80 -15.77 -1.71
CA SER A 178 9.61 -16.35 -1.12
C SER A 178 9.85 -16.78 0.33
N PHE A 179 8.86 -16.58 1.17
CA PHE A 179 8.87 -17.00 2.57
C PHE A 179 7.50 -17.55 2.97
N SER A 180 7.46 -18.29 4.08
CA SER A 180 6.22 -18.69 4.74
C SER A 180 6.20 -18.17 6.17
N LEU A 181 5.00 -18.03 6.74
CA LEU A 181 4.82 -17.68 8.14
C LEU A 181 4.63 -18.95 8.97
N SER A 182 5.21 -18.95 10.17
CA SER A 182 4.96 -20.02 11.13
C SER A 182 5.00 -19.48 12.57
N LYS A 183 4.34 -20.17 13.48
CA LYS A 183 4.36 -19.83 14.91
C LYS A 183 5.74 -19.88 15.53
N GLU A 184 6.65 -20.65 14.92
CA GLU A 184 8.05 -20.71 15.38
C GLU A 184 8.83 -19.42 15.15
N MET A 185 8.34 -18.56 14.24
CA MET A 185 8.93 -17.25 13.94
C MET A 185 8.48 -16.14 14.91
N VAL A 186 7.46 -16.43 15.74
CA VAL A 186 6.87 -15.44 16.64
C VAL A 186 7.88 -15.06 17.74
N SER A 187 8.11 -13.77 17.86
CA SER A 187 8.94 -13.19 18.91
C SER A 187 8.09 -12.85 20.15
N PRO A 188 8.69 -12.75 21.35
CA PRO A 188 7.97 -12.33 22.55
C PRO A 188 7.27 -10.97 22.35
N ALA A 189 6.00 -10.88 22.74
CA ALA A 189 5.18 -9.68 22.50
C ALA A 189 5.73 -8.41 23.20
N GLU A 190 6.50 -8.57 24.27
CA GLU A 190 7.17 -7.44 24.98
C GLU A 190 8.16 -6.71 24.08
N GLU A 191 8.79 -7.40 23.12
CA GLU A 191 9.72 -6.80 22.19
C GLU A 191 9.00 -5.86 21.20
N PHE A 192 7.73 -6.11 20.89
CA PHE A 192 6.92 -5.25 20.04
C PHE A 192 6.90 -3.80 20.54
N PHE A 193 6.71 -3.61 21.84
CA PHE A 193 6.63 -2.27 22.44
C PHE A 193 7.95 -1.50 22.32
N GLN A 194 9.07 -2.19 22.31
CA GLN A 194 10.38 -1.55 22.10
C GLN A 194 10.49 -0.99 20.66
N TYR A 195 9.92 -1.68 19.67
CA TYR A 195 9.91 -1.19 18.28
C TYR A 195 8.97 0.01 18.11
N VAL A 196 7.80 0.00 18.74
CA VAL A 196 6.84 1.10 18.65
C VAL A 196 7.36 2.35 19.35
N GLU A 197 7.98 2.22 20.54
CA GLU A 197 8.55 3.34 21.29
C GLU A 197 9.75 3.97 20.60
N THR A 198 10.56 3.17 19.90
CA THR A 198 11.76 3.66 19.20
C THR A 198 11.47 4.09 17.76
N GLY A 199 10.42 3.59 17.14
CA GLY A 199 10.04 3.88 15.76
C GLY A 199 9.70 5.36 15.50
N ASP A 200 9.14 6.04 16.50
CA ASP A 200 8.84 7.48 16.44
C ASP A 200 10.10 8.38 16.54
N GLN A 201 11.26 7.81 16.79
CA GLN A 201 12.51 8.54 17.00
C GLN A 201 13.63 8.27 15.97
N VAL A 202 13.41 7.38 15.03
CA VAL A 202 14.40 7.13 13.98
C VAL A 202 14.15 8.14 12.86
N GLU A 203 14.83 9.28 12.94
CA GLU A 203 15.05 10.11 11.76
C GLU A 203 15.56 9.22 10.62
N PRO A 204 15.07 9.36 9.39
CA PRO A 204 15.54 8.56 8.26
C PRO A 204 16.99 8.93 7.93
N THR A 205 17.93 8.42 8.71
CA THR A 205 19.32 8.47 8.39
C THR A 205 19.66 7.24 7.57
N THR A 206 19.83 7.47 6.28
CA THR A 206 20.31 6.52 5.28
C THR A 206 19.36 5.38 4.91
N SER A 207 18.81 5.42 3.71
CA SER A 207 18.38 4.31 2.82
C SER A 207 17.68 3.07 3.44
N SER A 208 17.19 3.12 4.67
CA SER A 208 16.37 2.05 5.24
C SER A 208 15.14 2.62 5.94
N LEU A 209 13.96 2.16 5.52
CA LEU A 209 12.69 2.44 6.16
C LEU A 209 12.27 1.22 6.97
N ARG A 210 12.00 1.39 8.25
CA ARG A 210 11.36 0.37 9.07
C ARG A 210 9.87 0.64 9.12
N VAL A 211 9.10 -0.34 8.74
CA VAL A 211 7.65 -0.29 8.80
C VAL A 211 7.17 -1.31 9.81
N VAL A 212 6.41 -0.87 10.78
CA VAL A 212 5.66 -1.75 11.68
C VAL A 212 4.33 -2.05 11.01
N GLY A 213 4.19 -3.25 10.51
CA GLY A 213 2.98 -3.70 9.86
C GLY A 213 1.95 -4.18 10.87
N ILE A 214 0.80 -3.52 10.93
CA ILE A 214 -0.35 -3.95 11.71
C ILE A 214 -1.49 -4.20 10.73
N ARG A 215 -2.05 -5.41 10.73
CA ARG A 215 -3.16 -5.75 9.86
C ARG A 215 -4.51 -5.78 10.58
N ARG A 216 -5.53 -5.32 9.83
CA ARG A 216 -6.95 -5.61 10.07
C ARG A 216 -7.48 -6.65 9.09
#